data_cd4d4249ba7d5eee20804f67cd0634e7
#
_entry.id   cd4d4249ba7d5eee20804f67cd0634e7
#
_cell.length_a   1.000
_cell.length_b   1.000
_cell.length_c   1.000
_cell.angle_alpha   90.00
_cell.angle_beta   90.00
_cell.angle_gamma   90.00
#
_symmetry.space_group_name_H-M   'P 1'
#
loop_
_entity.id
_entity.type
_entity.pdbx_description
1 polymer ?
#
loop_
_entity_poly.entity_id
_entity_poly.type
_entity_poly.pdbx_seq_one_letter_code
_entity_poly.pdbx_strand_id
1 'polypeptide(L)'
;DLQGIGSLFHVANDIERIGDHAENIADMAVRRKELGVSFSADAQKELADMLTMVNVMIEKSIRFMLRSEGDEFMDELYELEARVDKKEKELQQHHIDRLTKQECTPEAGMLFSDVISGLERVADHALNISTYILHKDNADVATGAKV
;
A
#
# COMPACT_ATOMS: atom_id res chain seq x y z
N ASP A 1 -7.86 -24.78 15.87
CA ASP A 1 -6.48 -24.35 15.83
C ASP A 1 -6.39 -22.85 16.20
N LEU A 2 -5.85 -22.56 17.39
CA LEU A 2 -5.75 -21.18 17.92
C LEU A 2 -4.81 -20.30 17.08
N GLN A 3 -3.77 -20.87 16.46
CA GLN A 3 -2.84 -20.12 15.62
C GLN A 3 -3.47 -19.69 14.28
N GLY A 4 -4.28 -20.57 13.69
CA GLY A 4 -5.04 -20.25 12.49
C GLY A 4 -6.06 -19.12 12.70
N ILE A 5 -6.72 -19.11 13.85
CA ILE A 5 -7.65 -18.04 14.26
C ILE A 5 -6.87 -16.71 14.44
N GLY A 6 -5.70 -16.74 15.08
CA GLY A 6 -4.85 -15.58 15.28
C GLY A 6 -4.41 -14.96 13.96
N SER A 7 -3.98 -15.76 12.98
CA SER A 7 -3.59 -15.28 11.64
C SER A 7 -4.74 -14.63 10.90
N LEU A 8 -5.94 -15.22 10.96
CA LEU A 8 -7.15 -14.64 10.35
C LEU A 8 -7.54 -13.30 10.98
N PHE A 9 -7.33 -13.16 12.29
CA PHE A 9 -7.59 -11.90 13.00
C PHE A 9 -6.65 -10.78 12.51
N HIS A 10 -5.36 -11.09 12.32
CA HIS A 10 -4.39 -10.14 11.76
C HIS A 10 -4.74 -9.76 10.32
N VAL A 11 -5.10 -10.73 9.47
CA VAL A 11 -5.53 -10.48 8.10
C VAL A 11 -6.75 -9.57 8.05
N ALA A 12 -7.77 -9.84 8.85
CA ALA A 12 -8.97 -9.02 8.93
C ALA A 12 -8.66 -7.57 9.36
N ASN A 13 -7.76 -7.40 10.33
CA ASN A 13 -7.31 -6.09 10.79
C ASN A 13 -6.56 -5.32 9.69
N ASP A 14 -5.69 -5.98 8.93
CA ASP A 14 -4.98 -5.34 7.81
C ASP A 14 -5.94 -4.96 6.66
N ILE A 15 -6.94 -5.78 6.37
CA ILE A 15 -7.99 -5.45 5.40
C ILE A 15 -8.77 -4.20 5.84
N GLU A 16 -9.15 -4.11 7.11
CA GLU A 16 -9.81 -2.94 7.68
C GLU A 16 -8.95 -1.68 7.53
N ARG A 17 -7.65 -1.77 7.83
CA ARG A 17 -6.71 -0.65 7.70
C ARG A 17 -6.53 -0.21 6.25
N ILE A 18 -6.50 -1.14 5.29
CA ILE A 18 -6.49 -0.80 3.87
C ILE A 18 -7.74 0.00 3.51
N GLY A 19 -8.91 -0.42 4.00
CA GLY A 19 -10.17 0.29 3.82
C GLY A 19 -10.13 1.71 4.40
N ASP A 20 -9.63 1.87 5.62
CA ASP A 20 -9.49 3.17 6.30
C ASP A 20 -8.57 4.11 5.52
N HIS A 21 -7.43 3.62 5.04
CA HIS A 21 -6.52 4.44 4.21
C HIS A 21 -7.13 4.80 2.86
N ALA A 22 -7.88 3.90 2.24
CA ALA A 22 -8.60 4.18 0.99
C ALA A 22 -9.66 5.27 1.19
N GLU A 23 -10.40 5.23 2.28
CA GLU A 23 -11.37 6.27 2.67
C GLU A 23 -10.67 7.63 2.86
N ASN A 24 -9.56 7.67 3.61
CA ASN A 24 -8.78 8.88 3.81
C ASN A 24 -8.25 9.47 2.50
N ILE A 25 -7.80 8.64 1.56
CA ILE A 25 -7.35 9.09 0.23
C ILE A 25 -8.53 9.69 -0.57
N ALA A 26 -9.70 9.06 -0.52
CA ALA A 26 -10.91 9.59 -1.14
C ALA A 26 -11.32 10.94 -0.54
N ASP A 27 -11.27 11.08 0.78
CA ASP A 27 -11.55 12.34 1.49
C ASP A 27 -10.56 13.44 1.09
N MET A 28 -9.29 13.12 0.91
CA MET A 28 -8.30 14.08 0.40
C MET A 28 -8.61 14.53 -1.03
N ALA A 29 -9.13 13.67 -1.88
CA ALA A 29 -9.56 14.03 -3.24
C ALA A 29 -10.75 15.01 -3.21
N VAL A 30 -11.71 14.80 -2.32
CA VAL A 30 -12.83 15.73 -2.08
C VAL A 30 -12.30 17.07 -1.56
N ARG A 31 -11.45 17.04 -0.54
CA ARG A 31 -10.86 18.25 0.05
C ARG A 31 -10.05 19.05 -0.96
N ARG A 32 -9.30 18.37 -1.84
CA ARG A 32 -8.59 19.04 -2.93
C ARG A 32 -9.54 19.87 -3.80
N LYS A 33 -10.68 19.29 -4.14
CA LYS A 33 -11.71 19.96 -4.95
C LYS A 33 -12.32 21.14 -4.22
N GLU A 34 -12.65 21.01 -2.94
CA GLU A 34 -13.22 22.08 -2.10
C GLU A 34 -12.27 23.27 -1.95
N LEU A 35 -10.98 22.99 -1.79
CA LEU A 35 -9.94 24.01 -1.68
C LEU A 35 -9.58 24.65 -3.05
N GLY A 36 -10.09 24.13 -4.16
CA GLY A 36 -9.73 24.59 -5.50
C GLY A 36 -8.26 24.36 -5.86
N VAL A 37 -7.60 23.40 -5.20
CA VAL A 37 -6.20 23.07 -5.38
C VAL A 37 -6.02 22.09 -6.54
N SER A 38 -5.04 22.34 -7.41
CA SER A 38 -4.65 21.43 -8.48
C SER A 38 -3.22 20.95 -8.32
N PHE A 39 -2.99 19.70 -8.71
CA PHE A 39 -1.65 19.15 -8.86
C PHE A 39 -1.12 19.45 -10.27
N SER A 40 0.18 19.67 -10.39
CA SER A 40 0.85 19.75 -11.68
C SER A 40 0.67 18.45 -12.48
N ALA A 41 0.85 18.50 -13.79
CA ALA A 41 0.77 17.31 -14.66
C ALA A 41 1.76 16.22 -14.22
N ASP A 42 2.97 16.61 -13.80
CA ASP A 42 3.98 15.68 -13.29
C ASP A 42 3.54 15.03 -11.97
N ALA A 43 3.01 15.82 -11.04
CA ALA A 43 2.49 15.28 -9.78
C ALA A 43 1.31 14.33 -9.99
N GLN A 44 0.42 14.62 -10.93
CA GLN A 44 -0.69 13.72 -11.27
C GLN A 44 -0.18 12.39 -11.84
N LYS A 45 0.82 12.44 -12.72
CA LYS A 45 1.46 11.24 -13.28
C LYS A 45 2.15 10.42 -12.19
N GLU A 46 2.90 11.06 -11.31
CA GLU A 46 3.58 10.41 -10.18
C GLU A 46 2.59 9.67 -9.29
N LEU A 47 1.45 10.29 -8.95
CA LEU A 47 0.39 9.66 -8.16
C LEU A 47 -0.25 8.47 -8.90
N ALA A 48 -0.50 8.60 -10.20
CA ALA A 48 -1.06 7.52 -11.01
C ALA A 48 -0.12 6.32 -11.09
N ASP A 49 1.18 6.56 -11.26
CA ASP A 49 2.21 5.52 -11.29
C ASP A 49 2.28 4.78 -9.94
N MET A 50 2.28 5.52 -8.82
CA MET A 50 2.30 4.92 -7.49
C MET A 50 1.03 4.14 -7.18
N LEU A 51 -0.15 4.66 -7.54
CA LEU A 51 -1.43 3.96 -7.39
C LEU A 51 -1.44 2.64 -8.17
N THR A 52 -0.88 2.63 -9.38
CA THR A 52 -0.76 1.42 -10.18
C THR A 52 0.09 0.36 -9.48
N MET A 53 1.24 0.74 -8.92
CA MET A 53 2.10 -0.17 -8.15
C MET A 53 1.39 -0.76 -6.92
N VAL A 54 0.67 0.08 -6.18
CA VAL A 54 -0.07 -0.35 -4.98
C VAL A 54 -1.22 -1.28 -5.35
N ASN A 55 -1.95 -1.00 -6.42
CA ASN A 55 -3.00 -1.89 -6.93
C ASN A 55 -2.46 -3.27 -7.32
N VAL A 56 -1.29 -3.33 -7.95
CA VAL A 56 -0.62 -4.61 -8.26
C VAL A 56 -0.29 -5.37 -6.98
N MET A 57 0.19 -4.68 -5.94
CA MET A 57 0.46 -5.33 -4.64
C MET A 57 -0.81 -5.90 -4.00
N ILE A 58 -1.91 -5.15 -4.00
CA ILE A 58 -3.19 -5.62 -3.47
C ILE A 58 -3.66 -6.87 -4.23
N GLU A 59 -3.64 -6.81 -5.56
CA GLU A 59 -4.06 -7.93 -6.41
C GLU A 59 -3.22 -9.19 -6.14
N LYS A 60 -1.91 -9.03 -6.08
CA LYS A 60 -0.98 -10.13 -5.79
C LYS A 60 -1.19 -10.70 -4.38
N SER A 61 -1.39 -9.85 -3.39
CA SER A 61 -1.66 -10.30 -2.01
C SER A 61 -2.96 -11.09 -1.91
N ILE A 62 -4.00 -10.68 -2.62
CA ILE A 62 -5.28 -11.43 -2.69
C ILE A 62 -5.07 -12.80 -3.36
N ARG A 63 -4.34 -12.85 -4.47
CA ARG A 63 -4.04 -14.12 -5.16
C ARG A 63 -3.28 -15.07 -4.26
N PHE A 64 -2.28 -14.58 -3.53
CA PHE A 64 -1.53 -15.39 -2.58
C PHE A 64 -2.43 -15.89 -1.44
N MET A 65 -3.29 -15.03 -0.90
CA MET A 65 -4.25 -15.39 0.13
C MET A 65 -5.22 -16.50 -0.32
N LEU A 66 -5.64 -16.48 -1.58
CA LEU A 66 -6.51 -17.51 -2.17
C LEU A 66 -5.74 -18.76 -2.61
N ARG A 67 -4.43 -18.83 -2.33
CA ARG A 67 -3.55 -19.95 -2.67
C ARG A 67 -3.52 -20.31 -4.16
N SER A 68 -3.72 -19.32 -5.01
CA SER A 68 -3.57 -19.47 -6.45
C SER A 68 -2.12 -19.39 -6.95
N GLU A 69 -1.18 -19.08 -6.03
CA GLU A 69 0.23 -18.85 -6.33
C GLU A 69 1.11 -19.55 -5.28
N GLY A 70 2.34 -19.92 -5.66
CA GLY A 70 3.32 -20.54 -4.77
C GLY A 70 4.18 -19.55 -3.98
N ASP A 71 5.06 -20.06 -3.13
CA ASP A 71 5.90 -19.25 -2.22
C ASP A 71 6.87 -18.30 -2.96
N GLU A 72 7.27 -18.66 -4.20
CA GLU A 72 8.08 -17.79 -5.09
C GLU A 72 7.43 -16.42 -5.31
N PHE A 73 6.12 -16.35 -5.15
CA PHE A 73 5.34 -15.13 -5.28
C PHE A 73 5.62 -14.11 -4.16
N MET A 74 6.09 -14.56 -3.00
CA MET A 74 6.49 -13.67 -1.90
C MET A 74 7.71 -12.83 -2.26
N ASP A 75 8.66 -13.37 -3.01
CA ASP A 75 9.84 -12.62 -3.44
C ASP A 75 9.43 -11.44 -4.35
N GLU A 76 8.47 -11.67 -5.25
CA GLU A 76 7.91 -10.58 -6.07
C GLU A 76 7.19 -9.52 -5.23
N LEU A 77 6.47 -9.93 -4.18
CA LEU A 77 5.81 -8.99 -3.27
C LEU A 77 6.81 -8.13 -2.48
N TYR A 78 7.89 -8.73 -1.97
CA TYR A 78 8.96 -8.01 -1.31
C TYR A 78 9.66 -7.02 -2.24
N GLU A 79 9.92 -7.42 -3.49
CA GLU A 79 10.51 -6.52 -4.49
C GLU A 79 9.59 -5.34 -4.82
N LEU A 80 8.29 -5.59 -4.95
CA LEU A 80 7.30 -4.55 -5.19
C LEU A 80 7.19 -3.58 -4.02
N GLU A 81 7.18 -4.10 -2.80
CA GLU A 81 7.14 -3.27 -1.58
C GLU A 81 8.36 -2.36 -1.50
N ALA A 82 9.56 -2.90 -1.72
CA ALA A 82 10.79 -2.10 -1.77
C ALA A 82 10.75 -1.01 -2.87
N ARG A 83 10.10 -1.28 -3.99
CA ARG A 83 9.88 -0.29 -5.06
C ARG A 83 8.87 0.79 -4.65
N VAL A 84 7.79 0.43 -3.94
CA VAL A 84 6.81 1.38 -3.41
C VAL A 84 7.48 2.30 -2.38
N ASP A 85 8.25 1.76 -1.45
CA ASP A 85 9.01 2.54 -0.46
C ASP A 85 9.97 3.52 -1.11
N LYS A 86 10.72 3.04 -2.10
CA LYS A 86 11.63 3.90 -2.85
C LYS A 86 10.89 5.01 -3.57
N LYS A 87 9.74 4.66 -4.19
CA LYS A 87 8.90 5.63 -4.90
C LYS A 87 8.33 6.67 -3.96
N GLU A 88 7.85 6.25 -2.79
CA GLU A 88 7.36 7.17 -1.76
C GLU A 88 8.41 8.23 -1.41
N LYS A 89 9.63 7.81 -1.09
CA LYS A 89 10.74 8.73 -0.76
C LYS A 89 11.10 9.66 -1.91
N GLU A 90 11.13 9.15 -3.14
CA GLU A 90 11.38 9.94 -4.35
C GLU A 90 10.31 11.02 -4.55
N LEU A 91 9.04 10.66 -4.42
CA LEU A 91 7.93 11.59 -4.61
C LEU A 91 7.83 12.63 -3.48
N GLN A 92 8.15 12.26 -2.24
CA GLN A 92 8.27 13.22 -1.14
C GLN A 92 9.37 14.25 -1.42
N GLN A 93 10.51 13.84 -1.98
CA GLN A 93 11.56 14.76 -2.38
C GLN A 93 11.12 15.67 -3.52
N HIS A 94 10.46 15.14 -4.56
CA HIS A 94 9.92 15.94 -5.66
C HIS A 94 8.91 16.99 -5.17
N HIS A 95 8.09 16.62 -4.20
CA HIS A 95 7.16 17.55 -3.56
C HIS A 95 7.90 18.70 -2.85
N ILE A 96 8.95 18.41 -2.07
CA ILE A 96 9.77 19.42 -1.40
C ILE A 96 10.43 20.34 -2.43
N ASP A 97 10.95 19.79 -3.52
CA ASP A 97 11.57 20.56 -4.60
C ASP A 97 10.57 21.51 -5.26
N ARG A 98 9.34 21.07 -5.54
CA ARG A 98 8.26 21.91 -6.07
C ARG A 98 7.87 23.04 -5.12
N LEU A 99 7.80 22.75 -3.81
CA LEU A 99 7.54 23.78 -2.80
C LEU A 99 8.66 24.84 -2.76
N THR A 100 9.91 24.39 -2.76
CA THR A 100 11.08 25.27 -2.71
C THR A 100 11.16 26.17 -3.93
N LYS A 101 10.76 25.68 -5.10
CA LYS A 101 10.70 26.44 -6.35
C LYS A 101 9.44 27.27 -6.51
N GLN A 102 8.53 27.23 -5.53
CA GLN A 102 7.22 27.89 -5.60
C GLN A 102 6.35 27.43 -6.79
N GLU A 103 6.53 26.18 -7.22
CA GLU A 103 5.77 25.54 -8.30
C GLU A 103 4.44 24.93 -7.83
N CYS A 104 4.22 24.86 -6.51
CA CYS A 104 2.98 24.43 -5.91
C CYS A 104 2.68 25.23 -4.63
N THR A 105 1.41 25.22 -4.23
CA THR A 105 0.99 25.82 -2.94
C THR A 105 1.31 24.89 -1.78
N PRO A 106 1.48 25.40 -0.55
CA PRO A 106 1.63 24.57 0.65
C PRO A 106 0.50 23.56 0.83
N GLU A 107 -0.75 23.98 0.56
CA GLU A 107 -1.94 23.12 0.66
C GLU A 107 -1.89 21.97 -0.35
N ALA A 108 -1.52 22.26 -1.61
CA ALA A 108 -1.33 21.22 -2.64
C ALA A 108 -0.26 20.23 -2.23
N GLY A 109 0.85 20.73 -1.73
CA GLY A 109 1.98 19.92 -1.28
C GLY A 109 1.61 19.00 -0.11
N MET A 110 0.89 19.50 0.87
CA MET A 110 0.44 18.72 2.02
C MET A 110 -0.50 17.59 1.59
N LEU A 111 -1.49 17.89 0.75
CA LEU A 111 -2.41 16.86 0.22
C LEU A 111 -1.68 15.80 -0.61
N PHE A 112 -0.72 16.20 -1.45
CA PHE A 112 0.10 15.29 -2.22
C PHE A 112 0.91 14.35 -1.32
N SER A 113 1.59 14.89 -0.33
CA SER A 113 2.38 14.13 0.65
C SER A 113 1.52 13.13 1.42
N ASP A 114 0.34 13.53 1.88
CA ASP A 114 -0.58 12.67 2.63
C ASP A 114 -1.12 11.52 1.78
N VAL A 115 -1.44 11.77 0.50
CA VAL A 115 -1.89 10.70 -0.42
C VAL A 115 -0.77 9.69 -0.66
N ILE A 116 0.46 10.13 -0.89
CA ILE A 116 1.60 9.23 -1.09
C ILE A 116 1.83 8.35 0.15
N SER A 117 1.84 8.95 1.33
CA SER A 117 2.01 8.20 2.59
C SER A 117 0.86 7.22 2.83
N GLY A 118 -0.38 7.59 2.46
CA GLY A 118 -1.52 6.69 2.52
C GLY A 118 -1.39 5.49 1.59
N LEU A 119 -0.93 5.70 0.37
CA LEU A 119 -0.68 4.63 -0.61
C LEU A 119 0.43 3.68 -0.16
N GLU A 120 1.51 4.19 0.40
CA GLU A 120 2.59 3.37 0.97
C GLU A 120 2.06 2.47 2.11
N ARG A 121 1.26 3.01 3.03
CA ARG A 121 0.63 2.24 4.11
C ARG A 121 -0.32 1.16 3.60
N VAL A 122 -1.05 1.41 2.54
CA VAL A 122 -1.87 0.38 1.88
C VAL A 122 -0.99 -0.77 1.38
N ALA A 123 0.14 -0.46 0.75
CA ALA A 123 1.11 -1.46 0.30
C ALA A 123 1.67 -2.29 1.45
N ASP A 124 2.04 -1.66 2.57
CA ASP A 124 2.51 -2.33 3.79
C ASP A 124 1.48 -3.33 4.33
N HIS A 125 0.22 -2.91 4.44
CA HIS A 125 -0.85 -3.80 4.92
C HIS A 125 -1.12 -4.95 3.95
N ALA A 126 -1.02 -4.72 2.63
CA ALA A 126 -1.15 -5.76 1.64
C ALA A 126 -0.03 -6.81 1.77
N LEU A 127 1.22 -6.38 1.99
CA LEU A 127 2.33 -7.29 2.26
C LEU A 127 2.12 -8.09 3.56
N ASN A 128 1.67 -7.45 4.62
CA ASN A 128 1.40 -8.10 5.91
C ASN A 128 0.41 -9.26 5.77
N ILE A 129 -0.66 -9.09 5.00
CA ILE A 129 -1.64 -10.15 4.73
C ILE A 129 -0.94 -11.39 4.18
N SER A 130 -0.09 -11.24 3.17
CA SER A 130 0.64 -12.36 2.55
C SER A 130 1.64 -13.00 3.52
N THR A 131 2.33 -12.19 4.32
CA THR A 131 3.28 -12.66 5.31
C THR A 131 2.62 -13.52 6.39
N TYR A 132 1.45 -13.14 6.88
CA TYR A 132 0.71 -13.95 7.87
C TYR A 132 0.29 -15.31 7.29
N ILE A 133 -0.11 -15.35 6.04
CA ILE A 133 -0.51 -16.58 5.36
C ILE A 133 0.70 -17.51 5.17
N LEU A 134 1.83 -16.97 4.72
CA LEU A 134 3.07 -17.73 4.58
C LEU A 134 3.52 -18.36 5.91
N HIS A 135 3.48 -17.60 6.99
CA HIS A 135 3.87 -18.12 8.32
C HIS A 135 2.93 -19.20 8.83
N LYS A 136 1.65 -19.11 8.54
CA LYS A 136 0.68 -20.14 8.87
C LYS A 136 0.99 -21.45 8.15
N ASP A 137 1.24 -21.39 6.86
CA ASP A 137 1.53 -22.59 6.06
C ASP A 137 2.81 -23.27 6.53
N ASN A 138 3.84 -22.52 6.86
CA ASN A 138 5.09 -23.08 7.41
C ASN A 138 4.89 -23.70 8.79
N ALA A 139 4.04 -23.18 9.65
CA ALA A 139 3.71 -23.75 10.94
C ALA A 139 2.94 -25.07 10.81
N ASP A 140 2.00 -25.16 9.89
CA ASP A 140 1.22 -26.37 9.60
C ASP A 140 2.11 -27.49 9.04
N VAL A 141 3.10 -27.18 8.21
CA VAL A 141 4.10 -28.12 7.71
C VAL A 141 4.99 -28.63 8.84
N ALA A 142 5.44 -27.74 9.75
CA ALA A 142 6.31 -28.11 10.88
C ALA A 142 5.61 -28.98 11.93
N THR A 143 4.28 -28.85 12.07
CA THR A 143 3.47 -29.62 13.02
C THR A 143 2.93 -30.95 12.45
N GLY A 144 3.19 -31.23 11.17
CA GLY A 144 2.74 -32.47 10.52
C GLY A 144 1.23 -32.58 10.33
N ALA A 145 0.50 -31.48 10.45
CA ALA A 145 -0.93 -31.42 10.19
C ALA A 145 -1.20 -31.50 8.69
N LYS A 146 -1.17 -32.75 8.16
CA LYS A 146 -1.75 -33.02 6.84
C LYS A 146 -3.27 -33.10 7.00
N VAL A 147 -3.98 -32.25 6.27
CA VAL A 147 -5.40 -32.45 5.97
C VAL A 147 -5.56 -33.62 5.01
#